data_ee965c5c1c98c23dbf7529e96cb008c4
#
_entry.id   ee965c5c1c98c23dbf7529e96cb008c4
#
_cell.length_a   1.000
_cell.length_b   1.000
_cell.length_c   1.000
_cell.angle_alpha   90.00
_cell.angle_beta   90.00
_cell.angle_gamma   90.00
#
_symmetry.space_group_name_H-M   'P 1'
#
loop_
_entity.id
_entity.type
_entity.pdbx_description
1 polymer ?
#
loop_
_entity_poly.entity_id
_entity_poly.type
_entity_poly.pdbx_seq_one_letter_code
_entity_poly.pdbx_strand_id
1 'polypeptide(L)'
;MDEKLRFYKSQEGYVKCELCPHNCLLSENKFGVCALRTVKNNVPVVINYGEVTSFNVDPIEKKPLYHFKPGSEILSVGTFGCNMKCSFCQNYEISQNQPQSKFTDIDELISVIVNIPNNAGIMSHLCGMNISMM
;
A
#
# COMPACT_ATOMS: atom_id res chain seq x y z
N MET A 1 -4.80 -6.24 -11.17
CA MET A 1 -3.99 -7.45 -11.49
C MET A 1 -3.37 -7.95 -10.19
N ASP A 2 -3.66 -9.19 -9.78
CA ASP A 2 -3.14 -9.72 -8.51
C ASP A 2 -1.66 -10.08 -8.68
N GLU A 3 -0.80 -9.51 -7.83
CA GLU A 3 0.63 -9.78 -7.86
C GLU A 3 0.98 -10.93 -6.90
N LYS A 4 1.92 -11.79 -7.30
CA LYS A 4 2.38 -12.92 -6.50
C LYS A 4 3.04 -12.44 -5.22
N LEU A 5 2.64 -13.01 -4.08
CA LEU A 5 3.19 -12.65 -2.78
C LEU A 5 4.70 -12.94 -2.67
N ARG A 6 5.37 -12.07 -1.89
CA ARG A 6 6.70 -12.30 -1.33
C ARG A 6 6.58 -12.54 0.18
N PHE A 7 7.61 -13.06 0.80
CA PHE A 7 7.67 -13.32 2.24
C PHE A 7 6.54 -14.24 2.74
N TYR A 8 6.54 -15.47 2.25
CA TYR A 8 5.60 -16.50 2.68
C TYR A 8 6.24 -17.89 2.69
N LYS A 9 5.66 -18.80 3.46
CA LYS A 9 5.97 -20.24 3.43
C LYS A 9 4.71 -21.03 3.11
N SER A 10 4.79 -21.84 2.07
CA SER A 10 3.73 -22.79 1.76
C SER A 10 3.81 -24.02 2.67
N GLN A 11 2.66 -24.44 3.17
CA GLN A 11 2.49 -25.67 3.96
C GLN A 11 1.28 -26.43 3.42
N GLU A 12 1.10 -27.69 3.84
CA GLU A 12 -0.06 -28.48 3.41
C GLU A 12 -1.37 -27.78 3.83
N GLY A 13 -2.17 -27.37 2.85
CA GLY A 13 -3.49 -26.77 3.04
C GLY A 13 -3.53 -25.30 3.39
N TYR A 14 -2.40 -24.61 3.60
CA TYR A 14 -2.36 -23.17 3.87
C TYR A 14 -1.01 -22.52 3.52
N VAL A 15 -1.01 -21.20 3.48
CA VAL A 15 0.19 -20.38 3.27
C VAL A 15 0.39 -19.49 4.49
N LYS A 16 1.54 -19.61 5.14
CA LYS A 16 1.93 -18.70 6.22
C LYS A 16 2.54 -17.44 5.64
N CYS A 17 1.92 -16.28 5.91
CA CYS A 17 2.47 -14.98 5.58
C CYS A 17 3.49 -14.54 6.64
N GLU A 18 4.72 -14.25 6.24
CA GLU A 18 5.82 -13.84 7.13
C GLU A 18 6.22 -12.36 6.96
N LEU A 19 5.35 -11.55 6.36
CA LEU A 19 5.66 -10.13 6.12
C LEU A 19 5.64 -9.28 7.39
N CYS A 20 4.74 -9.57 8.32
CA CYS A 20 4.57 -8.80 9.54
C CYS A 20 4.37 -9.72 10.75
N PRO A 21 4.42 -9.20 12.00
CA PRO A 21 4.31 -10.00 13.21
C PRO A 21 3.02 -10.81 13.37
N HIS A 22 1.97 -10.50 12.61
CA HIS A 22 0.72 -11.27 12.66
C HIS A 22 0.86 -12.71 12.18
N ASN A 23 1.83 -13.00 11.30
CA ASN A 23 2.08 -14.35 10.79
C ASN A 23 0.81 -15.07 10.33
N CYS A 24 -0.04 -14.38 9.57
CA CYS A 24 -1.36 -14.87 9.16
C CYS A 24 -1.27 -16.21 8.41
N LEU A 25 -2.18 -17.12 8.72
CA LEU A 25 -2.39 -18.33 7.96
C LEU A 25 -3.46 -18.06 6.90
N LEU A 26 -3.03 -18.06 5.64
CA LEU A 26 -3.85 -17.77 4.47
C LEU A 26 -4.32 -19.09 3.85
N SER A 27 -5.56 -19.15 3.46
CA SER A 27 -6.13 -20.24 2.66
C SER A 27 -6.96 -19.67 1.52
N GLU A 28 -7.49 -20.53 0.66
CA GLU A 28 -8.25 -20.10 -0.52
C GLU A 28 -9.34 -19.09 -0.15
N ASN A 29 -9.28 -17.90 -0.76
CA ASN A 29 -10.19 -16.77 -0.56
C ASN A 29 -10.30 -16.23 0.89
N LYS A 30 -9.43 -16.64 1.80
CA LYS A 30 -9.37 -16.05 3.15
C LYS A 30 -8.25 -15.04 3.23
N PHE A 31 -8.60 -13.85 3.71
CA PHE A 31 -7.67 -12.74 3.85
C PHE A 31 -6.95 -12.76 5.20
N GLY A 32 -5.71 -12.28 5.20
CA GLY A 32 -4.99 -11.94 6.42
C GLY A 32 -5.57 -10.68 7.11
N VAL A 33 -5.05 -10.37 8.29
CA VAL A 33 -5.50 -9.20 9.11
C VAL A 33 -5.46 -7.88 8.33
N CYS A 34 -4.52 -7.73 7.40
CA CYS A 34 -4.39 -6.52 6.56
C CYS A 34 -5.48 -6.39 5.47
N ALA A 35 -6.30 -7.42 5.26
CA ALA A 35 -7.30 -7.52 4.18
C ALA A 35 -6.71 -7.41 2.74
N LEU A 36 -5.40 -7.63 2.57
CA LEU A 36 -4.71 -7.49 1.28
C LEU A 36 -4.19 -8.80 0.72
N ARG A 37 -3.80 -9.71 1.59
CA ARG A 37 -3.11 -10.95 1.24
C ARG A 37 -4.04 -12.13 1.40
N THR A 38 -4.11 -12.96 0.38
CA THR A 38 -4.96 -14.14 0.32
C THR A 38 -4.32 -15.21 -0.58
N VAL A 39 -5.00 -16.32 -0.76
CA VAL A 39 -4.68 -17.35 -1.75
C VAL A 39 -5.79 -17.36 -2.79
N LYS A 40 -5.44 -17.35 -4.08
CA LYS A 40 -6.36 -17.51 -5.21
C LYS A 40 -5.81 -18.59 -6.15
N ASN A 41 -6.61 -19.58 -6.48
CA ASN A 41 -6.20 -20.70 -7.34
C ASN A 41 -4.89 -21.38 -6.85
N ASN A 42 -4.77 -21.60 -5.55
CA ASN A 42 -3.57 -22.11 -4.89
C ASN A 42 -2.31 -21.22 -5.03
N VAL A 43 -2.44 -19.99 -5.48
CA VAL A 43 -1.34 -19.01 -5.57
C VAL A 43 -1.54 -17.93 -4.51
N PRO A 44 -0.55 -17.67 -3.65
CA PRO A 44 -0.60 -16.54 -2.73
C PRO A 44 -0.46 -15.23 -3.50
N VAL A 45 -1.40 -14.31 -3.28
CA VAL A 45 -1.51 -13.04 -3.99
C VAL A 45 -1.72 -11.85 -3.05
N VAL A 46 -1.38 -10.66 -3.53
CA VAL A 46 -1.73 -9.37 -2.93
C VAL A 46 -2.65 -8.61 -3.88
N ILE A 47 -3.74 -8.04 -3.36
CA ILE A 47 -4.80 -7.47 -4.19
C ILE A 47 -4.67 -5.96 -4.44
N ASN A 48 -3.79 -5.27 -3.74
CA ASN A 48 -3.62 -3.81 -3.88
C ASN A 48 -2.39 -3.39 -4.67
N TYR A 49 -1.74 -4.32 -5.37
CA TYR A 49 -0.60 -3.98 -6.23
C TYR A 49 -1.05 -3.08 -7.39
N GLY A 50 -0.44 -1.89 -7.50
CA GLY A 50 -0.81 -0.88 -8.48
C GLY A 50 -2.16 -0.18 -8.23
N GLU A 51 -2.91 -0.58 -7.21
CA GLU A 51 -4.20 0.01 -6.88
C GLU A 51 -4.03 1.31 -6.09
N VAL A 52 -4.32 2.42 -6.72
CA VAL A 52 -4.19 3.75 -6.14
C VAL A 52 -5.57 4.31 -5.80
N THR A 53 -5.73 4.75 -4.55
CA THR A 53 -6.97 5.32 -4.02
C THR A 53 -6.96 6.85 -4.06
N SER A 54 -5.78 7.45 -4.04
CA SER A 54 -5.64 8.90 -4.07
C SER A 54 -4.28 9.36 -4.59
N PHE A 55 -4.28 10.47 -5.30
CA PHE A 55 -3.11 11.26 -5.66
C PHE A 55 -3.29 12.67 -5.10
N ASN A 56 -2.31 13.17 -4.36
CA ASN A 56 -2.30 14.55 -3.88
C ASN A 56 -0.90 15.15 -4.02
N VAL A 57 -0.83 16.38 -4.49
CA VAL A 57 0.39 17.17 -4.43
C VAL A 57 0.32 18.02 -3.17
N ASP A 58 1.28 17.84 -2.29
CA ASP A 58 1.35 18.50 -0.98
C ASP A 58 2.67 19.27 -0.82
N PRO A 59 2.70 20.37 -0.04
CA PRO A 59 3.96 20.93 0.41
C PRO A 59 4.78 19.89 1.19
N ILE A 60 6.11 19.90 0.97
CA ILE A 60 7.02 18.94 1.63
C ILE A 60 6.94 19.01 3.15
N GLU A 61 6.66 20.20 3.71
CA GLU A 61 6.54 20.44 5.14
C GLU A 61 5.34 19.70 5.76
N LYS A 62 4.31 19.38 4.98
CA LYS A 62 3.18 18.54 5.45
C LYS A 62 3.63 17.10 5.81
N LYS A 63 4.79 16.68 5.32
CA LYS A 63 5.40 15.38 5.63
C LYS A 63 6.45 15.46 6.75
N PRO A 64 6.38 16.38 7.68
CA PRO A 64 7.37 16.93 8.62
C PRO A 64 8.84 16.90 8.13
N LEU A 65 9.05 17.21 6.88
CA LEU A 65 10.38 17.28 6.26
C LEU A 65 10.85 18.73 6.10
N TYR A 66 10.94 19.48 7.19
CA TYR A 66 11.19 20.93 7.18
C TYR A 66 12.57 21.32 6.66
N HIS A 67 13.56 20.44 6.72
CA HIS A 67 14.94 20.71 6.30
C HIS A 67 15.32 20.02 4.99
N PHE A 68 14.41 19.28 4.37
CA PHE A 68 14.65 18.63 3.10
C PHE A 68 13.91 19.38 1.99
N LYS A 69 14.67 20.06 1.12
CA LYS A 69 14.13 20.88 0.02
C LYS A 69 12.94 21.77 0.43
N PRO A 70 13.11 22.69 1.41
CA PRO A 70 12.01 23.53 1.88
C PRO A 70 11.33 24.30 0.75
N GLY A 71 10.00 24.41 0.80
CA GLY A 71 9.19 25.08 -0.21
C GLY A 71 9.01 24.27 -1.50
N SER A 72 9.40 23.00 -1.52
CA SER A 72 9.11 22.09 -2.65
C SER A 72 7.79 21.36 -2.48
N GLU A 73 7.31 20.77 -3.56
CA GLU A 73 6.14 19.91 -3.57
C GLU A 73 6.53 18.43 -3.51
N ILE A 74 5.62 17.59 -3.03
CA ILE A 74 5.78 16.14 -3.00
C ILE A 74 4.48 15.47 -3.44
N LEU A 75 4.60 14.48 -4.32
CA LEU A 75 3.46 13.65 -4.69
C LEU A 75 3.15 12.64 -3.57
N SER A 76 1.94 12.69 -3.05
CA SER A 76 1.41 11.72 -2.10
C SER A 76 0.51 10.74 -2.81
N VAL A 77 0.82 9.44 -2.69
CA VAL A 77 0.04 8.36 -3.30
C VAL A 77 -0.54 7.49 -2.20
N GLY A 78 -1.84 7.27 -2.22
CA GLY A 78 -2.54 6.41 -1.27
C GLY A 78 -2.94 5.07 -1.89
N THR A 79 -2.90 4.01 -1.08
CA THR A 79 -3.48 2.70 -1.39
C THR A 79 -4.30 2.21 -0.18
N PHE A 80 -5.08 1.17 -0.36
CA PHE A 80 -5.94 0.64 0.72
C PHE A 80 -5.30 -0.53 1.48
N GLY A 81 -5.90 -0.83 2.65
CA GLY A 81 -5.52 -1.93 3.53
C GLY A 81 -4.46 -1.54 4.58
N CYS A 82 -4.52 -2.18 5.74
CA CYS A 82 -3.60 -1.92 6.85
C CYS A 82 -3.53 -3.15 7.76
N ASN A 83 -2.34 -3.43 8.30
CA ASN A 83 -2.14 -4.50 9.27
C ASN A 83 -2.42 -4.06 10.72
N MET A 84 -2.84 -2.81 10.92
CA MET A 84 -3.26 -2.26 12.22
C MET A 84 -4.73 -1.89 12.18
N LYS A 85 -5.40 -1.92 13.35
CA LYS A 85 -6.82 -1.56 13.52
C LYS A 85 -6.96 -0.51 14.61
N CYS A 86 -6.30 0.65 14.41
CA CYS A 86 -6.33 1.74 15.37
C CYS A 86 -7.74 2.35 15.45
N SER A 87 -8.28 2.49 16.65
CA SER A 87 -9.60 3.09 16.89
C SER A 87 -9.66 4.59 16.53
N PHE A 88 -8.51 5.25 16.51
CA PHE A 88 -8.32 6.66 16.18
C PHE A 88 -7.73 6.87 14.76
N CYS A 89 -7.88 5.93 13.86
CA CYS A 89 -7.29 6.00 12.53
C CYS A 89 -7.92 7.14 11.72
N GLN A 90 -7.11 8.14 11.35
CA GLN A 90 -7.54 9.25 10.49
C GLN A 90 -7.89 8.78 9.06
N ASN A 91 -7.27 7.71 8.62
CA ASN A 91 -7.44 7.16 7.28
C ASN A 91 -8.28 5.86 7.31
N TYR A 92 -9.26 5.78 8.20
CA TYR A 92 -10.10 4.60 8.39
C TYR A 92 -10.70 4.08 7.08
N GLU A 93 -11.17 4.99 6.22
CA GLU A 93 -11.83 4.63 4.96
C GLU A 93 -10.94 3.83 4.01
N ILE A 94 -9.64 4.14 3.95
CA ILE A 94 -8.71 3.39 3.10
C ILE A 94 -7.95 2.29 3.85
N SER A 95 -7.87 2.38 5.18
CA SER A 95 -7.13 1.40 5.98
C SER A 95 -7.93 0.17 6.34
N GLN A 96 -9.24 0.31 6.55
CA GLN A 96 -10.13 -0.76 7.01
C GLN A 96 -11.18 -1.17 5.98
N ASN A 97 -11.42 -0.36 4.96
CA ASN A 97 -12.33 -0.63 3.86
C ASN A 97 -11.55 -0.78 2.55
N GLN A 98 -12.23 -1.23 1.53
CA GLN A 98 -11.73 -1.26 0.16
C GLN A 98 -12.47 -0.17 -0.65
N PRO A 99 -11.95 1.08 -0.69
CA PRO A 99 -12.56 2.15 -1.46
C PRO A 99 -12.37 1.91 -2.96
N GLN A 100 -12.95 2.78 -3.76
CA GLN A 100 -12.66 2.79 -5.19
C GLN A 100 -11.18 3.10 -5.40
N SER A 101 -10.53 2.30 -6.24
CA SER A 101 -9.14 2.47 -6.63
C SER A 101 -9.03 2.45 -8.15
N LYS A 102 -7.95 3.04 -8.66
CA LYS A 102 -7.57 2.96 -10.07
C LYS A 102 -6.26 2.21 -10.16
N PHE A 103 -6.20 1.21 -11.03
CA PHE A 103 -4.91 0.60 -11.36
C PHE A 103 -4.04 1.62 -12.09
N THR A 104 -2.84 1.84 -11.57
CA THR A 104 -1.84 2.76 -12.11
C THR A 104 -0.54 2.00 -12.24
N ASP A 105 -0.01 1.90 -13.45
CA ASP A 105 1.27 1.26 -13.64
C ASP A 105 2.44 2.21 -13.33
N ILE A 106 3.64 1.66 -13.37
CA ILE A 106 4.87 2.39 -13.02
C ILE A 106 5.12 3.53 -14.01
N ASP A 107 4.86 3.34 -15.30
CA ASP A 107 5.13 4.36 -16.34
C ASP A 107 4.16 5.53 -16.20
N GLU A 108 2.88 5.26 -15.92
CA GLU A 108 1.89 6.30 -15.61
C GLU A 108 2.30 7.08 -14.36
N LEU A 109 2.73 6.40 -13.30
CA LEU A 109 3.18 7.03 -12.06
C LEU A 109 4.40 7.93 -12.29
N ILE A 110 5.40 7.44 -13.03
CA ILE A 110 6.59 8.21 -13.37
C ILE A 110 6.22 9.46 -14.18
N SER A 111 5.33 9.35 -15.16
CA SER A 111 4.89 10.48 -15.97
C SER A 111 4.22 11.57 -15.14
N VAL A 112 3.42 11.19 -14.16
CA VAL A 112 2.80 12.14 -13.20
C VAL A 112 3.88 12.85 -12.38
N ILE A 113 4.85 12.12 -11.83
CA ILE A 113 5.91 12.65 -10.98
C ILE A 113 6.77 13.69 -11.73
N VAL A 114 7.16 13.37 -12.97
CA VAL A 114 8.05 14.22 -13.78
C VAL A 114 7.37 15.54 -14.16
N ASN A 115 6.05 15.54 -14.29
CA ASN A 115 5.28 16.73 -14.68
C ASN A 115 4.93 17.67 -13.50
N ILE A 116 5.23 17.31 -12.26
CA ILE A 116 4.98 18.19 -11.11
C ILE A 116 6.13 19.19 -10.98
N PRO A 117 5.87 20.52 -11.06
CA PRO A 117 6.90 21.54 -10.90
C PRO A 117 7.51 21.47 -9.50
N ASN A 118 8.82 21.71 -9.39
CA ASN A 118 9.55 21.75 -8.11
C ASN A 118 9.31 20.53 -7.22
N ASN A 119 9.13 19.36 -7.83
CA ASN A 119 8.85 18.13 -7.11
C ASN A 119 10.10 17.59 -6.38
N ALA A 120 9.97 17.38 -5.07
CA ALA A 120 11.02 16.78 -4.25
C ALA A 120 11.06 15.25 -4.35
N GLY A 121 9.99 14.62 -4.80
CA GLY A 121 9.87 13.17 -4.91
C GLY A 121 8.44 12.66 -4.76
N ILE A 122 8.33 11.40 -4.42
CA ILE A 122 7.06 10.72 -4.15
C ILE A 122 7.07 10.16 -2.73
N MET A 123 5.93 10.25 -2.06
CA MET A 123 5.70 9.59 -0.79
C MET A 123 4.42 8.76 -0.88
N SER A 124 4.53 7.47 -0.63
CA SER A 124 3.34 6.65 -0.47
C SER A 124 2.74 6.84 0.93
N HIS A 125 1.47 7.18 0.99
CA HIS A 125 0.71 7.22 2.23
C HIS A 125 0.21 5.81 2.52
N LEU A 126 0.99 5.11 3.31
CA LEU A 126 0.59 3.82 3.86
C LEU A 126 -0.01 4.06 5.22
N CYS A 127 -1.30 3.81 5.35
CA CYS A 127 -1.92 3.69 6.66
C CYS A 127 -1.37 2.45 7.37
N GLY A 128 -0.64 2.69 8.44
CA GLY A 128 0.08 1.64 9.14
C GLY A 128 1.23 1.06 8.27
N MET A 129 2.14 0.37 8.89
CA MET A 129 3.30 -0.22 8.19
C MET A 129 2.85 -1.29 7.19
N ASN A 130 2.27 -0.86 6.09
CA ASN A 130 2.02 -1.74 4.97
C ASN A 130 3.29 -1.81 4.11
N ILE A 131 4.17 -2.73 4.46
CA ILE A 131 5.45 -2.98 3.79
C ILE A 131 5.25 -3.67 2.41
N SER A 132 4.06 -3.58 1.85
CA SER A 132 3.73 -4.27 0.60
C SER A 132 4.35 -3.65 -0.66
N MET A 133 5.07 -2.52 -0.51
CA MET A 133 5.75 -1.84 -1.62
C MET A 133 7.29 -1.90 -1.53
N MET A 134 7.88 -2.79 -0.74
CA MET A 134 9.31 -3.10 -0.81
C MET A 134 9.56 -4.36 -1.59
#